data_5cc890fb33403ce8476839db5c889827
#
_entry.id   5cc890fb33403ce8476839db5c889827
#
_cell.length_a   1.000
_cell.length_b   1.000
_cell.length_c   1.000
_cell.angle_alpha   90.00
_cell.angle_beta   90.00
_cell.angle_gamma   90.00
#
_symmetry.space_group_name_H-M   'P 1'
#
loop_
_entity.id
_entity.type
_entity.pdbx_description
1 polymer ?
#
loop_
_entity_poly.entity_id
_entity_poly.type
_entity_poly.pdbx_seq_one_letter_code
_entity_poly.pdbx_strand_id
1 'polypeptide(L)'
;TIIKFVPGDLTIGIYFFFEVMDSNILGGASLYSVFDTIRNIQVNFNEVNSRQGEFTIGNLIPTTSIITMNSTRVDYLRSQVYQDGNNAFYYTLLHEIGHSLGIGGIWKALNNQVLAYQVYSDSYFYAINWNPTNKDTAYNNALREYKNYFRQHLKFIPVEDDGGSGTEHVHPEEGREEHASTNTTGVGGITYPGLDQELMTGWAEISDVSMPLSRITVAMLEDIGYIVDYNNAEPFDGPVTPSVPKTQNITISRQSSIEEKQFTLPYNNHINNDD
;
A
#
# COMPACT_ATOMS: atom_id res chain seq x y z
N THR A 1 3.91 7.44 15.61
CA THR A 1 3.18 6.30 16.21
C THR A 1 4.11 5.12 16.22
N ILE A 2 4.41 4.56 17.40
CA ILE A 2 5.23 3.35 17.52
C ILE A 2 4.27 2.18 17.47
N ILE A 3 4.33 1.39 16.42
CA ILE A 3 3.59 0.14 16.32
C ILE A 3 4.45 -0.94 17.00
N LYS A 4 3.98 -1.45 18.15
CA LYS A 4 4.67 -2.55 18.83
C LYS A 4 4.32 -3.88 18.18
N PHE A 5 5.32 -4.65 17.87
CA PHE A 5 5.22 -6.00 17.36
C PHE A 5 5.58 -7.03 18.45
N VAL A 6 4.84 -8.13 18.52
CA VAL A 6 5.18 -9.27 19.38
C VAL A 6 5.42 -10.48 18.45
N PRO A 7 6.57 -11.20 18.55
CA PRO A 7 7.36 -11.42 19.74
C PRO A 7 8.69 -10.64 19.73
N GLY A 8 8.85 -9.83 20.77
CA GLY A 8 10.06 -9.00 20.93
C GLY A 8 9.89 -7.58 20.36
N ASP A 9 10.50 -6.61 20.97
CA ASP A 9 10.35 -5.18 20.68
C ASP A 9 10.93 -4.77 19.31
N LEU A 10 10.28 -5.18 18.19
CA LEU A 10 10.65 -4.69 16.88
C LEU A 10 10.17 -3.26 16.70
N THR A 11 11.09 -2.33 16.56
CA THR A 11 10.79 -0.92 16.32
C THR A 11 10.88 -0.63 14.83
N ILE A 12 9.86 0.04 14.28
CA ILE A 12 9.88 0.54 12.91
C ILE A 12 10.38 1.98 12.94
N GLY A 13 11.51 2.24 12.29
CA GLY A 13 12.05 3.57 12.06
C GLY A 13 11.48 4.15 10.76
N ILE A 14 10.77 5.28 10.85
CA ILE A 14 10.30 6.01 9.67
C ILE A 14 11.04 7.34 9.63
N TYR A 15 11.83 7.55 8.56
CA TYR A 15 12.49 8.82 8.27
C TYR A 15 11.56 9.67 7.40
N PHE A 16 11.43 10.93 7.74
CA PHE A 16 10.50 11.82 7.08
C PHE A 16 11.24 13.02 6.47
N PHE A 17 10.99 13.28 5.18
CA PHE A 17 11.63 14.35 4.42
C PHE A 17 10.61 15.17 3.64
N PHE A 18 11.02 16.41 3.31
CA PHE A 18 10.34 17.24 2.35
C PHE A 18 11.27 17.49 1.17
N GLU A 19 10.80 17.19 -0.05
CA GLU A 19 11.56 17.42 -1.28
C GLU A 19 10.67 18.05 -2.35
N VAL A 20 11.29 18.70 -3.32
CA VAL A 20 10.60 19.16 -4.53
C VAL A 20 10.39 17.96 -5.41
N MET A 21 9.13 17.63 -5.69
CA MET A 21 8.72 16.52 -6.56
C MET A 21 7.89 17.06 -7.73
N ASP A 22 7.59 16.21 -8.71
CA ASP A 22 6.69 16.57 -9.80
C ASP A 22 5.32 17.02 -9.27
N SER A 23 4.68 17.91 -10.01
CA SER A 23 3.47 18.61 -9.52
C SER A 23 2.26 17.68 -9.27
N ASN A 24 2.24 16.51 -9.86
CA ASN A 24 1.19 15.50 -9.68
C ASN A 24 1.53 14.46 -8.60
N ILE A 25 2.70 14.53 -7.98
CA ILE A 25 3.11 13.66 -6.88
C ILE A 25 2.89 14.40 -5.57
N LEU A 26 2.18 13.80 -4.63
CA LEU A 26 1.91 14.37 -3.31
C LEU A 26 2.93 13.92 -2.27
N GLY A 27 3.32 12.67 -2.34
CA GLY A 27 4.29 12.03 -1.47
C GLY A 27 4.78 10.72 -2.05
N GLY A 28 5.60 10.02 -1.29
CA GLY A 28 6.07 8.68 -1.62
C GLY A 28 6.74 8.02 -0.43
N ALA A 29 6.64 6.72 -0.33
CA ALA A 29 7.33 5.94 0.68
C ALA A 29 8.20 4.86 0.05
N SER A 30 9.33 4.56 0.69
CA SER A 30 10.25 3.52 0.28
C SER A 30 10.68 2.68 1.47
N LEU A 31 10.68 1.37 1.29
CA LEU A 31 11.24 0.44 2.26
C LEU A 31 12.77 0.40 2.10
N TYR A 32 13.46 0.55 3.22
CA TYR A 32 14.93 0.47 3.27
C TYR A 32 15.42 -0.87 3.82
N SER A 33 14.82 -1.34 4.91
CA SER A 33 15.12 -2.63 5.48
C SER A 33 13.90 -3.35 6.03
N VAL A 34 13.96 -4.66 6.05
CA VAL A 34 12.96 -5.57 6.58
C VAL A 34 13.60 -6.55 7.53
N PHE A 35 12.83 -7.10 8.45
CA PHE A 35 13.22 -8.17 9.33
C PHE A 35 12.60 -9.48 8.85
N ASP A 36 13.44 -10.47 8.56
CA ASP A 36 13.00 -11.83 8.26
C ASP A 36 12.81 -12.59 9.58
N THR A 37 11.56 -12.83 9.93
CA THR A 37 11.20 -13.46 11.22
C THR A 37 11.59 -14.94 11.29
N ILE A 38 11.73 -15.64 10.16
CA ILE A 38 12.17 -17.04 10.10
C ILE A 38 13.67 -17.14 10.36
N ARG A 39 14.46 -16.30 9.65
CA ARG A 39 15.92 -16.33 9.76
C ARG A 39 16.43 -15.52 10.94
N ASN A 40 15.56 -14.72 11.55
CA ASN A 40 15.88 -13.80 12.65
C ASN A 40 17.01 -12.83 12.29
N ILE A 41 16.93 -12.25 11.10
CA ILE A 41 17.92 -11.30 10.57
C ILE A 41 17.25 -10.08 9.96
N GLN A 42 17.94 -8.95 10.03
CA GLN A 42 17.60 -7.77 9.25
C GLN A 42 18.21 -7.86 7.86
N VAL A 43 17.43 -7.54 6.84
CA VAL A 43 17.83 -7.62 5.42
C VAL A 43 17.58 -6.27 4.77
N ASN A 44 18.50 -5.83 3.91
CA ASN A 44 18.27 -4.68 3.05
C ASN A 44 17.16 -5.01 2.04
N PHE A 45 16.21 -4.10 1.84
CA PHE A 45 15.06 -4.36 0.98
C PHE A 45 15.46 -4.60 -0.50
N ASN A 46 16.54 -4.00 -0.97
CA ASN A 46 17.07 -4.30 -2.31
C ASN A 46 17.55 -5.75 -2.45
N GLU A 47 18.04 -6.37 -1.37
CA GLU A 47 18.39 -7.80 -1.38
C GLU A 47 17.14 -8.67 -1.52
N VAL A 48 16.03 -8.30 -0.89
CA VAL A 48 14.75 -9.01 -1.07
C VAL A 48 14.36 -9.01 -2.53
N ASN A 49 14.42 -7.85 -3.19
CA ASN A 49 14.10 -7.70 -4.61
C ASN A 49 15.05 -8.53 -5.51
N SER A 50 16.32 -8.64 -5.18
CA SER A 50 17.33 -9.36 -5.99
C SER A 50 17.30 -10.87 -5.78
N ARG A 51 16.84 -11.34 -4.62
CA ARG A 51 16.83 -12.74 -4.21
C ARG A 51 15.40 -13.31 -4.21
N GLN A 52 14.70 -13.13 -5.31
CA GLN A 52 13.32 -13.62 -5.49
C GLN A 52 13.20 -15.11 -5.19
N GLY A 53 12.18 -15.48 -4.43
CA GLY A 53 11.91 -16.87 -4.03
C GLY A 53 12.58 -17.33 -2.75
N GLU A 54 13.52 -16.56 -2.19
CA GLU A 54 14.14 -16.88 -0.90
C GLU A 54 13.35 -16.37 0.31
N PHE A 55 12.52 -15.37 0.10
CA PHE A 55 11.72 -14.71 1.14
C PHE A 55 10.24 -15.01 0.95
N THR A 56 9.49 -14.97 2.04
CA THR A 56 8.07 -15.32 2.05
C THR A 56 7.24 -14.22 2.70
N ILE A 57 6.10 -13.89 2.09
CA ILE A 57 5.10 -13.00 2.69
C ILE A 57 4.68 -13.54 4.07
N GLY A 58 4.33 -12.64 4.98
CA GLY A 58 4.00 -12.99 6.36
C GLY A 58 5.21 -13.17 7.29
N ASN A 59 6.43 -13.16 6.73
CA ASN A 59 7.68 -13.28 7.50
C ASN A 59 8.63 -12.08 7.32
N LEU A 60 8.27 -11.13 6.47
CA LEU A 60 9.04 -9.93 6.22
C LEU A 60 8.33 -8.71 6.81
N ILE A 61 8.88 -8.19 7.88
CA ILE A 61 8.33 -7.01 8.56
C ILE A 61 9.23 -5.81 8.29
N PRO A 62 8.72 -4.69 7.74
CA PRO A 62 9.49 -3.47 7.60
C PRO A 62 10.07 -3.01 8.92
N THR A 63 11.35 -2.64 8.91
CA THR A 63 12.05 -2.09 10.09
C THR A 63 12.53 -0.67 9.85
N THR A 64 12.78 -0.31 8.60
CA THR A 64 13.19 1.05 8.25
C THR A 64 12.54 1.44 6.94
N SER A 65 11.94 2.61 6.91
CA SER A 65 11.35 3.21 5.72
C SER A 65 11.59 4.72 5.66
N ILE A 66 11.43 5.27 4.47
CA ILE A 66 11.55 6.70 4.22
C ILE A 66 10.23 7.19 3.64
N ILE A 67 9.68 8.24 4.20
CA ILE A 67 8.55 8.97 3.64
C ILE A 67 9.06 10.31 3.14
N THR A 68 8.76 10.63 1.89
CA THR A 68 9.07 11.92 1.29
C THR A 68 7.77 12.62 0.89
N MET A 69 7.55 13.83 1.38
CA MET A 69 6.41 14.67 1.01
C MET A 69 6.83 15.73 0.02
N ASN A 70 6.00 16.02 -0.97
CA ASN A 70 6.26 17.08 -1.93
C ASN A 70 6.16 18.43 -1.27
N SER A 71 7.31 19.10 -1.07
CA SER A 71 7.40 20.39 -0.39
C SER A 71 6.61 21.50 -1.09
N THR A 72 6.42 21.40 -2.41
CA THR A 72 5.66 22.39 -3.20
C THR A 72 4.14 22.24 -3.06
N ARG A 73 3.68 21.13 -2.48
CA ARG A 73 2.26 20.80 -2.31
C ARG A 73 1.75 20.93 -0.87
N VAL A 74 2.62 21.14 0.10
CA VAL A 74 2.25 21.13 1.53
C VAL A 74 1.12 22.11 1.85
N ASP A 75 1.22 23.36 1.38
CA ASP A 75 0.20 24.38 1.66
C ASP A 75 -1.13 24.03 0.98
N TYR A 76 -1.09 23.53 -0.25
CA TYR A 76 -2.26 23.05 -0.96
C TYR A 76 -2.90 21.90 -0.17
N LEU A 77 -2.16 20.85 0.19
CA LEU A 77 -2.66 19.69 0.91
C LEU A 77 -3.29 20.08 2.26
N ARG A 78 -2.71 21.04 2.97
CA ARG A 78 -3.26 21.55 4.23
C ARG A 78 -4.54 22.35 4.05
N SER A 79 -4.71 22.99 2.91
CA SER A 79 -5.91 23.80 2.60
C SER A 79 -7.11 22.95 2.18
N GLN A 80 -6.90 21.72 1.73
CA GLN A 80 -7.96 20.80 1.33
C GLN A 80 -8.45 20.05 2.58
N VAL A 81 -9.58 20.47 3.13
CA VAL A 81 -10.17 19.87 4.34
C VAL A 81 -11.36 19.01 3.94
N TYR A 82 -11.35 17.76 4.40
CA TYR A 82 -12.38 16.75 4.14
C TYR A 82 -13.56 16.89 5.11
N GLN A 83 -14.66 16.16 4.84
CA GLN A 83 -15.88 16.24 5.64
C GLN A 83 -15.69 15.87 7.12
N ASP A 84 -14.74 15.02 7.41
CA ASP A 84 -14.39 14.59 8.77
C ASP A 84 -13.51 15.59 9.53
N GLY A 85 -13.12 16.69 8.89
CA GLY A 85 -12.27 17.74 9.46
C GLY A 85 -10.77 17.49 9.31
N ASN A 86 -10.32 16.34 8.80
CA ASN A 86 -8.95 16.09 8.43
C ASN A 86 -8.61 16.78 7.11
N ASN A 87 -7.33 16.96 6.80
CA ASN A 87 -6.90 17.57 5.53
C ASN A 87 -6.15 16.56 4.65
N ALA A 88 -5.97 16.92 3.38
CA ALA A 88 -5.30 16.05 2.42
C ALA A 88 -3.85 15.71 2.83
N PHE A 89 -3.18 16.59 3.59
CA PHE A 89 -1.85 16.27 4.12
C PHE A 89 -1.89 15.11 5.12
N TYR A 90 -2.90 15.08 5.99
CA TYR A 90 -3.12 13.97 6.92
C TYR A 90 -3.32 12.65 6.18
N TYR A 91 -4.21 12.63 5.19
CA TYR A 91 -4.50 11.42 4.42
C TYR A 91 -3.31 10.96 3.58
N THR A 92 -2.61 11.88 2.90
CA THR A 92 -1.39 11.54 2.17
C THR A 92 -0.34 10.94 3.10
N LEU A 93 -0.12 11.54 4.27
CA LEU A 93 0.83 11.00 5.23
C LEU A 93 0.42 9.62 5.74
N LEU A 94 -0.86 9.42 6.03
CA LEU A 94 -1.38 8.14 6.51
C LEU A 94 -1.24 7.04 5.43
N HIS A 95 -1.49 7.39 4.16
CA HIS A 95 -1.26 6.53 3.01
C HIS A 95 0.22 6.12 2.90
N GLU A 96 1.15 7.06 2.99
CA GLU A 96 2.59 6.77 2.94
C GLU A 96 3.06 5.92 4.15
N ILE A 97 2.41 6.07 5.30
CA ILE A 97 2.63 5.17 6.44
C ILE A 97 2.19 3.75 6.09
N GLY A 98 1.08 3.56 5.38
CA GLY A 98 0.65 2.24 4.89
C GLY A 98 1.71 1.57 4.02
N HIS A 99 2.31 2.31 3.09
CA HIS A 99 3.45 1.81 2.31
C HIS A 99 4.69 1.52 3.16
N SER A 100 4.96 2.36 4.14
CA SER A 100 6.06 2.17 5.10
C SER A 100 5.89 0.91 5.95
N LEU A 101 4.66 0.46 6.14
CA LEU A 101 4.31 -0.80 6.80
C LEU A 101 4.35 -2.01 5.84
N GLY A 102 4.60 -1.80 4.57
CA GLY A 102 4.83 -2.87 3.59
C GLY A 102 3.75 -3.04 2.53
N ILE A 103 2.60 -2.37 2.64
CA ILE A 103 1.57 -2.42 1.60
C ILE A 103 2.18 -1.96 0.27
N GLY A 104 1.90 -2.68 -0.80
CA GLY A 104 2.44 -2.42 -2.13
C GLY A 104 3.92 -2.75 -2.29
N GLY A 105 4.79 -2.26 -1.42
CA GLY A 105 6.23 -2.48 -1.52
C GLY A 105 6.63 -3.95 -1.45
N ILE A 106 6.14 -4.65 -0.43
CA ILE A 106 6.38 -6.09 -0.27
C ILE A 106 5.67 -6.88 -1.38
N TRP A 107 4.50 -6.43 -1.84
CA TRP A 107 3.79 -7.11 -2.93
C TRP A 107 4.64 -7.18 -4.19
N LYS A 108 5.19 -6.04 -4.60
CA LYS A 108 6.01 -5.96 -5.80
C LYS A 108 7.31 -6.77 -5.67
N ALA A 109 7.93 -6.76 -4.49
CA ALA A 109 9.14 -7.53 -4.22
C ALA A 109 8.90 -9.04 -4.24
N LEU A 110 7.73 -9.49 -3.79
CA LEU A 110 7.33 -10.90 -3.73
C LEU A 110 6.22 -11.22 -4.75
N ASN A 111 6.28 -10.62 -5.93
CA ASN A 111 5.26 -10.64 -6.97
C ASN A 111 4.62 -12.03 -7.17
N ASN A 112 5.44 -13.06 -7.36
CA ASN A 112 4.97 -14.43 -7.59
C ASN A 112 4.29 -15.09 -6.39
N GLN A 113 4.31 -14.47 -5.22
CA GLN A 113 3.65 -14.96 -4.01
C GLN A 113 2.42 -14.13 -3.63
N VAL A 114 2.38 -12.87 -4.04
CA VAL A 114 1.36 -11.90 -3.60
C VAL A 114 0.45 -11.47 -4.74
N LEU A 115 1.00 -11.33 -5.94
CA LEU A 115 0.27 -10.86 -7.10
C LEU A 115 0.06 -11.99 -8.12
N ALA A 116 -1.14 -12.12 -8.64
CA ALA A 116 -1.46 -13.00 -9.74
C ALA A 116 -1.71 -12.20 -11.00
N TYR A 117 -0.93 -12.48 -12.03
CA TYR A 117 -1.12 -11.90 -13.36
C TYR A 117 -2.26 -12.59 -14.11
N GLN A 118 -3.11 -11.81 -14.75
CA GLN A 118 -4.21 -12.33 -15.55
C GLN A 118 -3.89 -12.36 -17.04
N VAL A 119 -3.99 -13.54 -17.64
CA VAL A 119 -3.68 -13.77 -19.06
C VAL A 119 -4.67 -13.09 -20.01
N TYR A 120 -5.88 -12.77 -19.54
CA TYR A 120 -6.95 -12.21 -20.38
C TYR A 120 -7.13 -10.69 -20.29
N SER A 121 -6.53 -10.07 -19.32
CA SER A 121 -6.37 -8.63 -19.18
C SER A 121 -4.99 -8.41 -18.63
N ASP A 122 -4.31 -7.36 -19.02
CA ASP A 122 -2.97 -7.05 -18.50
C ASP A 122 -3.00 -6.64 -17.01
N SER A 123 -4.01 -7.11 -16.28
CA SER A 123 -4.29 -6.75 -14.91
C SER A 123 -3.67 -7.70 -13.90
N TYR A 124 -3.30 -7.17 -12.75
CA TYR A 124 -2.81 -7.91 -11.60
C TYR A 124 -3.88 -8.00 -10.50
N PHE A 125 -3.80 -9.05 -9.71
CA PHE A 125 -4.66 -9.27 -8.56
C PHE A 125 -3.84 -9.60 -7.33
N TYR A 126 -4.25 -9.09 -6.19
CA TYR A 126 -3.74 -9.48 -4.89
C TYR A 126 -4.25 -10.88 -4.57
N ALA A 127 -3.36 -11.84 -4.53
CA ALA A 127 -3.71 -13.25 -4.54
C ALA A 127 -2.72 -14.12 -3.74
N ILE A 128 -2.45 -13.75 -2.50
CA ILE A 128 -1.62 -14.57 -1.60
C ILE A 128 -2.18 -15.98 -1.56
N ASN A 129 -1.29 -16.97 -1.67
CA ASN A 129 -1.61 -18.40 -1.70
C ASN A 129 -2.40 -18.87 -2.95
N TRP A 130 -2.47 -18.06 -4.00
CA TRP A 130 -3.06 -18.49 -5.26
C TRP A 130 -2.16 -19.49 -5.99
N ASN A 131 -2.78 -20.56 -6.51
CA ASN A 131 -2.10 -21.56 -7.33
C ASN A 131 -2.66 -21.55 -8.76
N PRO A 132 -1.88 -21.13 -9.77
CA PRO A 132 -2.34 -21.04 -11.15
C PRO A 132 -2.72 -22.40 -11.74
N THR A 133 -2.14 -23.50 -11.24
CA THR A 133 -2.41 -24.86 -11.75
C THR A 133 -3.74 -25.39 -11.23
N ASN A 134 -4.07 -25.11 -10.00
CA ASN A 134 -5.29 -25.58 -9.36
C ASN A 134 -6.47 -24.62 -9.52
N LYS A 135 -6.22 -23.36 -9.88
CA LYS A 135 -7.20 -22.25 -9.99
C LYS A 135 -8.13 -22.12 -8.78
N ASP A 136 -7.75 -22.71 -7.66
CA ASP A 136 -8.46 -22.56 -6.41
C ASP A 136 -8.26 -21.14 -5.89
N THR A 137 -9.26 -20.68 -5.17
CA THR A 137 -9.29 -19.35 -4.59
C THR A 137 -8.06 -19.10 -3.74
N ALA A 138 -7.41 -17.97 -3.96
CA ALA A 138 -6.51 -17.40 -2.96
C ALA A 138 -7.24 -17.37 -1.62
N TYR A 139 -6.55 -17.74 -0.56
CA TYR A 139 -7.06 -17.60 0.79
C TYR A 139 -6.14 -16.67 1.56
N ASN A 140 -6.63 -15.47 1.82
CA ASN A 140 -5.94 -14.46 2.62
C ASN A 140 -6.95 -13.60 3.38
N ASN A 141 -6.48 -12.87 4.38
CA ASN A 141 -7.34 -12.07 5.25
C ASN A 141 -7.97 -10.91 4.48
N ALA A 142 -7.21 -10.25 3.62
CA ALA A 142 -7.71 -9.14 2.82
C ALA A 142 -8.84 -9.59 1.88
N LEU A 143 -8.72 -10.74 1.23
CA LEU A 143 -9.80 -11.29 0.39
C LEU A 143 -11.03 -11.64 1.21
N ARG A 144 -10.89 -12.12 2.45
CA ARG A 144 -12.02 -12.34 3.35
C ARG A 144 -12.79 -11.06 3.58
N GLU A 145 -12.10 -9.97 3.93
CA GLU A 145 -12.74 -8.68 4.17
C GLU A 145 -13.33 -8.08 2.88
N TYR A 146 -12.64 -8.18 1.75
CA TYR A 146 -13.14 -7.75 0.46
C TYR A 146 -14.45 -8.44 0.06
N LYS A 147 -14.56 -9.76 0.29
CA LYS A 147 -15.78 -10.52 0.06
C LYS A 147 -16.94 -10.09 0.96
N ASN A 148 -16.63 -9.67 2.19
CA ASN A 148 -17.64 -9.17 3.12
C ASN A 148 -18.27 -7.87 2.63
N TYR A 149 -17.49 -7.00 1.98
CA TYR A 149 -18.01 -5.76 1.42
C TYR A 149 -18.78 -5.99 0.11
N PHE A 150 -18.28 -6.84 -0.76
CA PHE A 150 -18.81 -6.96 -2.12
C PHE A 150 -19.61 -8.25 -2.33
N ARG A 151 -18.94 -9.36 -2.63
CA ARG A 151 -19.61 -10.63 -2.97
C ARG A 151 -18.75 -11.84 -2.63
N GLN A 152 -19.38 -12.87 -2.12
CA GLN A 152 -18.71 -14.09 -1.67
C GLN A 152 -18.04 -14.92 -2.78
N HIS A 153 -18.46 -14.76 -4.03
CA HIS A 153 -17.88 -15.52 -5.16
C HIS A 153 -16.61 -14.90 -5.74
N LEU A 154 -16.23 -13.69 -5.30
CA LEU A 154 -15.00 -13.04 -5.74
C LEU A 154 -13.77 -13.86 -5.29
N LYS A 155 -12.74 -13.91 -6.14
CA LYS A 155 -11.56 -14.73 -5.92
C LYS A 155 -10.32 -13.95 -5.59
N PHE A 156 -10.30 -12.67 -5.92
CA PHE A 156 -9.15 -11.79 -5.83
C PHE A 156 -9.59 -10.38 -5.46
N ILE A 157 -8.63 -9.54 -5.05
CA ILE A 157 -8.77 -8.10 -4.98
C ILE A 157 -8.03 -7.54 -6.19
N PRO A 158 -8.66 -6.69 -7.02
CA PRO A 158 -7.97 -6.07 -8.14
C PRO A 158 -6.89 -5.11 -7.64
N VAL A 159 -5.78 -5.07 -8.35
CA VAL A 159 -4.62 -4.23 -8.07
C VAL A 159 -4.48 -3.22 -9.20
N GLU A 160 -4.12 -2.00 -8.86
CA GLU A 160 -3.97 -0.90 -9.78
C GLU A 160 -3.07 -1.26 -10.97
N ASP A 161 -3.58 -1.13 -12.18
CA ASP A 161 -2.86 -1.47 -13.42
C ASP A 161 -2.61 -0.26 -14.34
N ASP A 162 -3.01 0.93 -13.88
CA ASP A 162 -2.74 2.18 -14.58
C ASP A 162 -2.07 3.24 -13.67
N GLY A 163 -1.91 4.48 -14.14
CA GLY A 163 -1.24 5.55 -13.40
C GLY A 163 0.28 5.55 -13.51
N GLY A 164 0.88 4.52 -14.08
CA GLY A 164 2.30 4.43 -14.36
C GLY A 164 3.18 4.07 -13.17
N SER A 165 4.48 4.25 -13.37
CA SER A 165 5.48 3.88 -12.36
C SER A 165 5.26 4.59 -11.03
N GLY A 166 5.07 3.83 -9.97
CA GLY A 166 4.81 4.34 -8.62
C GLY A 166 3.37 4.12 -8.17
N THR A 167 2.43 3.96 -9.09
CA THR A 167 1.03 3.66 -8.82
C THR A 167 0.70 2.20 -9.13
N GLU A 168 1.15 1.73 -10.29
CA GLU A 168 0.91 0.36 -10.76
C GLU A 168 1.51 -0.71 -9.83
N HIS A 169 0.72 -1.73 -9.55
CA HIS A 169 1.09 -2.95 -8.82
C HIS A 169 1.49 -2.75 -7.34
N VAL A 170 1.20 -1.58 -6.79
CA VAL A 170 1.51 -1.26 -5.39
C VAL A 170 0.31 -0.73 -4.60
N HIS A 171 -0.84 -0.60 -5.26
CA HIS A 171 -2.10 -0.17 -4.66
C HIS A 171 -3.23 -1.13 -4.99
N PRO A 172 -4.28 -1.22 -4.18
CA PRO A 172 -5.58 -1.73 -4.63
C PRO A 172 -6.10 -0.89 -5.79
N GLU A 173 -6.87 -1.53 -6.67
CA GLU A 173 -7.51 -0.87 -7.81
C GLU A 173 -8.46 0.23 -7.34
N GLU A 174 -8.25 1.42 -7.83
CA GLU A 174 -9.12 2.57 -7.65
C GLU A 174 -10.46 2.38 -8.35
N GLY A 175 -10.40 2.03 -9.64
CA GLY A 175 -11.56 1.95 -10.50
C GLY A 175 -12.04 3.31 -10.96
N ARG A 176 -11.38 3.90 -11.91
CA ARG A 176 -11.68 5.22 -12.45
C ARG A 176 -12.97 5.30 -13.25
N GLU A 177 -13.50 6.52 -13.42
CA GLU A 177 -14.67 6.82 -14.26
C GLU A 177 -14.57 6.32 -15.70
N GLU A 178 -13.41 6.35 -16.30
CA GLU A 178 -13.14 5.86 -17.65
C GLU A 178 -13.19 4.33 -17.75
N HIS A 179 -13.00 3.63 -16.62
CA HIS A 179 -13.23 2.20 -16.46
C HIS A 179 -14.57 1.92 -15.78
N ALA A 180 -15.52 2.76 -16.04
CA ALA A 180 -16.90 2.85 -15.61
C ALA A 180 -17.27 1.84 -14.53
N SER A 181 -17.49 2.28 -13.35
CA SER A 181 -17.94 1.45 -12.25
C SER A 181 -16.87 0.58 -11.60
N THR A 182 -15.57 1.01 -11.69
CA THR A 182 -14.60 0.45 -10.76
C THR A 182 -14.41 -1.06 -10.90
N ASN A 183 -14.48 -1.57 -12.11
CA ASN A 183 -14.58 -3.00 -12.32
C ASN A 183 -13.52 -3.51 -13.27
N THR A 184 -12.66 -4.35 -12.77
CA THR A 184 -11.78 -5.15 -13.59
C THR A 184 -12.49 -6.45 -14.00
N THR A 185 -12.61 -6.72 -15.28
CA THR A 185 -13.13 -8.00 -15.77
C THR A 185 -12.05 -9.05 -15.70
N GLY A 186 -12.16 -9.93 -14.71
CA GLY A 186 -11.21 -11.00 -14.46
C GLY A 186 -11.50 -12.30 -15.19
N VAL A 187 -10.85 -13.36 -14.75
CA VAL A 187 -11.01 -14.72 -15.28
C VAL A 187 -12.47 -15.18 -15.20
N GLY A 188 -12.97 -15.69 -16.31
CA GLY A 188 -14.34 -16.19 -16.40
C GLY A 188 -15.43 -15.12 -16.50
N GLY A 189 -15.06 -13.88 -16.84
CA GLY A 189 -15.99 -12.77 -17.00
C GLY A 189 -16.56 -12.27 -15.67
N ILE A 190 -15.89 -12.55 -14.56
CA ILE A 190 -16.25 -12.01 -13.24
C ILE A 190 -15.77 -10.59 -13.14
N THR A 191 -16.64 -9.70 -12.74
CA THR A 191 -16.34 -8.29 -12.48
C THR A 191 -15.88 -8.10 -11.04
N TYR A 192 -14.73 -7.47 -10.84
CA TYR A 192 -14.12 -7.19 -9.55
C TYR A 192 -14.24 -5.69 -9.25
N PRO A 193 -14.99 -5.28 -8.22
CA PRO A 193 -15.06 -3.88 -7.81
C PRO A 193 -13.70 -3.33 -7.38
N GLY A 194 -13.37 -2.12 -7.83
CA GLY A 194 -12.28 -1.33 -7.26
C GLY A 194 -12.65 -0.78 -5.87
N LEU A 195 -11.73 -0.12 -5.21
CA LEU A 195 -11.92 0.39 -3.85
C LEU A 195 -12.22 1.90 -3.81
N ASP A 196 -12.08 2.60 -4.94
CA ASP A 196 -12.39 4.04 -5.10
C ASP A 196 -11.85 4.90 -3.93
N GLN A 197 -12.67 5.25 -2.96
CA GLN A 197 -12.33 6.17 -1.88
C GLN A 197 -11.47 5.58 -0.76
N GLU A 198 -11.05 4.34 -0.87
CA GLU A 198 -10.23 3.71 0.17
C GLU A 198 -8.85 4.34 0.26
N LEU A 199 -8.33 4.49 1.48
CA LEU A 199 -7.09 5.19 1.77
C LEU A 199 -5.89 4.73 0.93
N MET A 200 -5.78 3.43 0.66
CA MET A 200 -4.59 2.85 0.01
C MET A 200 -4.73 2.68 -1.50
N THR A 201 -5.75 3.25 -2.13
CA THR A 201 -5.81 3.35 -3.59
C THR A 201 -4.75 4.33 -4.13
N GLY A 202 -4.44 4.25 -5.42
CA GLY A 202 -3.36 5.04 -6.04
C GLY A 202 -3.67 6.52 -6.26
N TRP A 203 -4.87 7.00 -5.87
CA TRP A 203 -5.37 8.34 -6.18
C TRP A 203 -5.93 9.02 -4.94
N ALA A 204 -5.72 10.32 -4.83
CA ALA A 204 -6.30 11.08 -3.75
C ALA A 204 -7.68 11.62 -4.13
N GLU A 205 -8.62 11.51 -3.21
CA GLU A 205 -9.97 12.04 -3.36
C GLU A 205 -10.02 13.56 -3.31
N ILE A 206 -11.09 14.11 -3.86
CA ILE A 206 -11.43 15.52 -3.64
C ILE A 206 -11.95 15.71 -2.21
N SER A 207 -11.86 16.93 -1.69
CA SER A 207 -12.13 17.25 -0.28
C SER A 207 -13.54 16.98 0.24
N ASP A 208 -14.47 16.61 -0.65
CA ASP A 208 -15.87 16.32 -0.28
C ASP A 208 -16.06 14.90 0.27
N VAL A 209 -15.06 14.06 0.17
CA VAL A 209 -15.15 12.64 0.47
C VAL A 209 -14.02 12.24 1.40
N SER A 210 -14.31 11.50 2.46
CA SER A 210 -13.29 10.92 3.33
C SER A 210 -12.57 9.77 2.63
N MET A 211 -11.31 9.54 3.01
CA MET A 211 -10.51 8.40 2.54
C MET A 211 -10.34 7.40 3.69
N PRO A 212 -11.28 6.49 3.89
CA PRO A 212 -11.28 5.61 5.05
C PRO A 212 -10.20 4.54 4.98
N LEU A 213 -9.55 4.28 6.11
CA LEU A 213 -8.73 3.09 6.34
C LEU A 213 -9.66 1.88 6.53
N SER A 214 -9.96 1.16 5.47
CA SER A 214 -10.90 0.06 5.50
C SER A 214 -10.38 -1.19 6.22
N ARG A 215 -11.31 -2.11 6.55
CA ARG A 215 -10.94 -3.44 7.04
C ARG A 215 -10.13 -4.25 6.02
N ILE A 216 -10.26 -3.94 4.73
CA ILE A 216 -9.50 -4.62 3.66
C ILE A 216 -8.01 -4.26 3.81
N THR A 217 -7.68 -2.98 3.95
CA THR A 217 -6.30 -2.53 4.18
C THR A 217 -5.74 -3.01 5.51
N VAL A 218 -6.54 -2.99 6.58
CA VAL A 218 -6.14 -3.58 7.88
C VAL A 218 -5.82 -5.07 7.71
N ALA A 219 -6.61 -5.80 6.93
CA ALA A 219 -6.36 -7.22 6.64
C ALA A 219 -5.12 -7.45 5.77
N MET A 220 -4.76 -6.53 4.88
CA MET A 220 -3.49 -6.57 4.14
C MET A 220 -2.29 -6.48 5.08
N LEU A 221 -2.38 -5.68 6.15
CA LEU A 221 -1.34 -5.64 7.17
C LEU A 221 -1.26 -6.98 7.94
N GLU A 222 -2.41 -7.62 8.25
CA GLU A 222 -2.42 -8.95 8.85
C GLU A 222 -1.76 -9.99 7.94
N ASP A 223 -2.00 -9.92 6.62
CA ASP A 223 -1.38 -10.80 5.63
C ASP A 223 0.16 -10.59 5.54
N ILE A 224 0.66 -9.40 5.82
CA ILE A 224 2.09 -9.11 5.94
C ILE A 224 2.68 -9.73 7.22
N GLY A 225 1.87 -9.96 8.24
CA GLY A 225 2.27 -10.57 9.50
C GLY A 225 2.09 -9.69 10.74
N TYR A 226 1.40 -8.55 10.61
CA TYR A 226 1.07 -7.70 11.75
C TYR A 226 -0.09 -8.28 12.56
N ILE A 227 -0.08 -8.03 13.88
CA ILE A 227 -1.24 -8.23 14.72
C ILE A 227 -2.09 -6.98 14.63
N VAL A 228 -3.32 -7.13 14.17
CA VAL A 228 -4.22 -6.01 13.87
C VAL A 228 -5.46 -6.01 14.77
N ASP A 229 -6.05 -4.84 14.96
CA ASP A 229 -7.36 -4.68 15.58
C ASP A 229 -8.34 -4.09 14.56
N TYR A 230 -9.23 -4.92 14.07
CA TYR A 230 -10.26 -4.53 13.10
C TYR A 230 -11.29 -3.53 13.61
N ASN A 231 -11.37 -3.31 14.93
CA ASN A 231 -12.27 -2.29 15.49
C ASN A 231 -11.76 -0.86 15.25
N ASN A 232 -10.50 -0.71 14.87
CA ASN A 232 -9.90 0.57 14.51
C ASN A 232 -10.00 0.87 13.01
N ALA A 233 -10.57 -0.02 12.20
CA ALA A 233 -10.88 0.27 10.81
C ALA A 233 -12.06 1.25 10.72
N GLU A 234 -12.00 2.14 9.74
CA GLU A 234 -13.04 3.12 9.49
C GLU A 234 -14.17 2.53 8.65
N PRO A 235 -15.40 3.04 8.77
CA PRO A 235 -16.50 2.64 7.91
C PRO A 235 -16.16 2.89 6.43
N PHE A 236 -16.35 1.87 5.62
CA PHE A 236 -16.15 1.91 4.18
C PHE A 236 -17.39 1.33 3.50
N ASP A 237 -18.08 2.15 2.72
CA ASP A 237 -19.34 1.77 2.09
C ASP A 237 -19.17 1.17 0.69
N GLY A 238 -17.92 0.93 0.28
CA GLY A 238 -17.58 0.52 -1.08
C GLY A 238 -17.55 1.71 -2.06
N PRO A 239 -17.31 1.45 -3.35
CA PRO A 239 -17.25 2.51 -4.34
C PRO A 239 -18.58 3.23 -4.41
N VAL A 240 -18.57 4.54 -4.21
CA VAL A 240 -19.75 5.39 -4.41
C VAL A 240 -20.00 5.45 -5.91
N THR A 241 -21.23 5.22 -6.31
CA THR A 241 -21.62 5.45 -7.71
C THR A 241 -21.31 6.90 -8.06
N PRO A 242 -20.52 7.17 -9.11
CA PRO A 242 -20.02 8.51 -9.37
C PRO A 242 -21.18 9.47 -9.59
N SER A 243 -21.39 10.33 -8.64
CA SER A 243 -22.32 11.48 -8.78
C SER A 243 -21.55 12.80 -8.87
N VAL A 244 -20.24 12.78 -8.74
CA VAL A 244 -19.40 13.98 -8.74
C VAL A 244 -18.27 13.79 -9.75
N PRO A 245 -18.08 14.70 -10.71
CA PRO A 245 -16.94 14.66 -11.61
C PRO A 245 -15.64 14.78 -10.84
N LYS A 246 -14.75 13.81 -10.92
CA LYS A 246 -13.39 13.88 -10.39
C LYS A 246 -12.61 14.91 -11.21
N THR A 247 -12.43 16.11 -10.70
CA THR A 247 -11.90 17.24 -11.48
C THR A 247 -10.38 17.37 -11.42
N GLN A 248 -9.68 16.58 -10.64
CA GLN A 248 -8.21 16.60 -10.61
C GLN A 248 -7.65 15.22 -10.27
N ASN A 249 -6.95 14.63 -11.23
CA ASN A 249 -6.13 13.44 -11.01
C ASN A 249 -4.84 13.86 -10.27
N ILE A 250 -4.80 13.69 -8.98
CA ILE A 250 -3.58 13.87 -8.19
C ILE A 250 -3.11 12.47 -7.82
N THR A 251 -2.10 12.00 -8.53
CA THR A 251 -1.51 10.68 -8.27
C THR A 251 -0.71 10.73 -6.98
N ILE A 252 -1.02 9.88 -6.03
CA ILE A 252 -0.13 9.54 -4.92
C ILE A 252 0.77 8.45 -5.48
N SER A 253 1.98 8.80 -5.87
CA SER A 253 2.89 7.86 -6.49
C SER A 253 4.09 7.58 -5.61
N ARG A 254 4.48 6.32 -5.60
CA ARG A 254 5.78 5.90 -5.10
C ARG A 254 6.85 6.28 -6.11
N GLN A 255 7.87 7.00 -5.73
CA GLN A 255 9.05 7.19 -6.56
C GLN A 255 9.82 5.86 -6.63
N SER A 256 9.70 5.13 -7.74
CA SER A 256 10.33 3.82 -7.93
C SER A 256 11.82 3.87 -8.26
N SER A 257 12.38 5.07 -8.42
CA SER A 257 13.80 5.30 -8.63
C SER A 257 14.26 6.46 -7.76
N ILE A 258 14.59 6.17 -6.50
CA ILE A 258 15.66 6.93 -5.89
C ILE A 258 16.89 6.47 -6.66
N GLU A 259 17.38 7.27 -7.63
CA GLU A 259 18.79 7.20 -7.96
C GLU A 259 19.53 7.11 -6.63
N GLU A 260 20.45 6.16 -6.50
CA GLU A 260 21.26 5.96 -5.31
C GLU A 260 21.96 7.27 -4.91
N LYS A 261 21.23 8.19 -4.33
CA LYS A 261 21.82 9.14 -3.43
C LYS A 261 22.20 8.30 -2.22
N GLN A 262 23.50 8.00 -2.11
CA GLN A 262 24.07 7.42 -0.90
C GLN A 262 23.70 8.33 0.28
N PHE A 263 22.58 8.05 0.91
CA PHE A 263 22.28 8.61 2.21
C PHE A 263 23.15 7.85 3.21
N THR A 264 24.33 8.41 3.50
CA THR A 264 25.03 8.04 4.72
C THR A 264 24.15 8.49 5.88
N LEU A 265 23.51 7.52 6.52
CA LEU A 265 22.87 7.76 7.82
C LEU A 265 23.91 8.42 8.72
N PRO A 266 23.55 9.48 9.48
CA PRO A 266 24.45 10.04 10.46
C PRO A 266 24.81 8.90 11.44
N TYR A 267 26.05 8.48 11.39
CA TYR A 267 26.61 7.49 12.29
C TYR A 267 26.67 8.14 13.66
N ASN A 268 25.72 7.84 14.54
CA ASN A 268 25.79 8.23 15.93
C ASN A 268 26.90 7.41 16.61
N ASN A 269 28.13 7.95 16.59
CA ASN A 269 29.19 7.57 17.49
C ASN A 269 28.85 8.04 18.91
N HIS A 270 28.00 7.30 19.61
CA HIS A 270 27.89 7.37 21.06
C HIS A 270 27.56 5.97 21.58
N ILE A 271 28.56 5.09 21.46
CA ILE A 271 28.75 4.03 22.45
C ILE A 271 29.90 4.54 23.32
N ASN A 272 29.59 5.26 24.37
CA ASN A 272 30.50 5.40 25.47
C ASN A 272 30.56 4.04 26.17
N ASN A 273 31.66 3.33 25.93
CA ASN A 273 32.13 2.32 26.86
C ASN A 273 32.71 3.09 28.04
N ASP A 274 32.00 3.13 29.13
CA ASP A 274 32.55 3.42 30.44
C ASP A 274 31.97 2.40 31.43
N ASP A 275 32.91 1.53 31.88
CA ASP A 275 32.98 0.61 33.06
C ASP A 275 31.98 -0.55 33.14
#